data_ae2bc9121f8fa4cfcbf9837fe6478732
#
_entry.id   ae2bc9121f8fa4cfcbf9837fe6478732
#
_cell.length_a   1.000
_cell.length_b   1.000
_cell.length_c   1.000
_cell.angle_alpha   90.00
_cell.angle_beta   90.00
_cell.angle_gamma   90.00
#
_symmetry.space_group_name_H-M   'P 1'
#
loop_
_entity.id
_entity.type
_entity.pdbx_description
1 polymer ?
#
loop_
_entity_poly.entity_id
_entity_poly.type
_entity_poly.pdbx_seq_one_letter_code
_entity_poly.pdbx_strand_id
1 'polypeptide(L)'
;GVDDGEINETKVDAAWLAKRKFGEYQFIVSQIAVDLLGAGRQDMEKQARRLRVIINEFLTDPLIKDVLCAPETVDIDKCLEEGQITVVNYALELGVSLATGFGLFFCLSFNQAVLRRPGNEDSRRYHFYYCDEFPVLMHRDMEQIFTLFRQYKVCFTCAFQTFSQFDRNDVTKFLKKVILSNVGHHIVYGNCAPEEMELYEQLAGKELHFVEQKTVSENAISLPDTSRSFSTRLTPTYENAVDGYKMRNKDFQEVTVFGINNGDHVDPFDGKLSF
;
A
#
# COMPACT_ATOMS: atom_id res chain seq x y z
N GLY A 1 43.20 16.44 -14.47
CA GLY A 1 43.31 15.67 -15.67
C GLY A 1 43.41 14.20 -15.31
N VAL A 2 42.34 13.45 -15.45
CA VAL A 2 42.35 12.00 -15.38
C VAL A 2 42.80 11.52 -16.74
N ASP A 3 43.90 10.77 -16.76
CA ASP A 3 44.45 10.15 -17.96
C ASP A 3 43.49 9.04 -18.41
N ASP A 4 42.74 9.25 -19.50
CA ASP A 4 41.82 8.31 -20.13
C ASP A 4 42.54 7.18 -20.88
N GLY A 5 43.52 6.54 -20.23
CA GLY A 5 44.12 5.33 -20.76
C GLY A 5 43.08 4.23 -20.90
N GLU A 6 42.89 3.74 -22.13
CA GLU A 6 41.99 2.63 -22.47
C GLU A 6 42.03 1.52 -21.42
N ILE A 7 40.90 1.28 -20.79
CA ILE A 7 40.73 0.18 -19.83
C ILE A 7 40.71 -1.12 -20.63
N ASN A 8 41.86 -1.77 -20.70
CA ASN A 8 41.96 -3.09 -21.29
C ASN A 8 41.37 -4.10 -20.30
N GLU A 9 40.17 -4.61 -20.56
CA GLU A 9 39.36 -5.46 -19.69
C GLU A 9 40.07 -6.71 -19.17
N THR A 10 41.21 -7.09 -19.78
CA THR A 10 41.96 -8.30 -19.46
C THR A 10 42.99 -8.17 -18.33
N LYS A 11 43.18 -6.97 -17.74
CA LYS A 11 44.26 -6.75 -16.75
C LYS A 11 43.85 -6.00 -15.47
N VAL A 12 42.57 -5.93 -15.17
CA VAL A 12 42.12 -5.37 -13.89
C VAL A 12 42.32 -6.43 -12.82
N ASP A 13 43.38 -6.35 -12.05
CA ASP A 13 43.65 -7.20 -10.90
C ASP A 13 43.55 -6.41 -9.58
N ALA A 14 43.55 -7.12 -8.45
CA ALA A 14 43.49 -6.51 -7.12
C ALA A 14 44.66 -5.54 -6.87
N ALA A 15 45.86 -5.80 -7.43
CA ALA A 15 47.04 -4.95 -7.28
C ALA A 15 46.89 -3.65 -8.07
N TRP A 16 46.23 -3.69 -9.22
CA TRP A 16 45.91 -2.50 -10.04
C TRP A 16 44.88 -1.62 -9.33
N LEU A 17 43.78 -2.20 -8.77
CA LEU A 17 42.80 -1.49 -8.00
C LEU A 17 43.35 -0.88 -6.72
N ALA A 18 44.22 -1.58 -6.00
CA ALA A 18 44.84 -1.10 -4.78
C ALA A 18 45.77 0.12 -5.01
N LYS A 19 46.31 0.30 -6.21
CA LYS A 19 47.18 1.43 -6.56
C LYS A 19 46.41 2.71 -6.92
N ARG A 20 45.15 2.62 -7.27
CA ARG A 20 44.32 3.79 -7.62
C ARG A 20 43.62 4.35 -6.37
N LYS A 21 43.58 5.70 -6.30
CA LYS A 21 42.86 6.39 -5.26
C LYS A 21 41.47 6.76 -5.81
N PHE A 22 40.43 6.19 -5.21
CA PHE A 22 39.04 6.45 -5.58
C PHE A 22 38.33 7.41 -4.60
N GLY A 23 39.10 8.17 -3.81
CA GLY A 23 38.57 9.11 -2.84
C GLY A 23 37.66 8.45 -1.81
N GLU A 24 36.48 9.01 -1.62
CA GLU A 24 35.47 8.50 -0.69
C GLU A 24 34.93 7.10 -1.03
N TYR A 25 35.05 6.67 -2.30
CA TYR A 25 34.63 5.33 -2.74
C TYR A 25 35.72 4.26 -2.56
N GLN A 26 36.88 4.59 -1.99
CA GLN A 26 37.99 3.67 -1.84
C GLN A 26 37.62 2.39 -1.07
N PHE A 27 36.77 2.53 -0.05
CA PHE A 27 36.29 1.39 0.74
C PHE A 27 35.44 0.45 -0.13
N ILE A 28 34.49 0.98 -0.88
CA ILE A 28 33.59 0.22 -1.75
C ILE A 28 34.39 -0.51 -2.82
N VAL A 29 35.33 0.19 -3.47
CA VAL A 29 36.18 -0.40 -4.53
C VAL A 29 37.08 -1.51 -3.97
N SER A 30 37.63 -1.36 -2.76
CA SER A 30 38.43 -2.39 -2.13
C SER A 30 37.62 -3.63 -1.75
N GLN A 31 36.38 -3.47 -1.28
CA GLN A 31 35.47 -4.58 -1.02
C GLN A 31 35.10 -5.32 -2.31
N ILE A 32 34.70 -4.61 -3.35
CA ILE A 32 34.42 -5.19 -4.67
C ILE A 32 35.66 -5.96 -5.21
N ALA A 33 36.85 -5.41 -5.03
CA ALA A 33 38.07 -6.07 -5.45
C ALA A 33 38.36 -7.38 -4.70
N VAL A 34 38.15 -7.41 -3.38
CA VAL A 34 38.31 -8.62 -2.57
C VAL A 34 37.28 -9.67 -2.97
N ASP A 35 36.01 -9.26 -3.13
CA ASP A 35 34.93 -10.19 -3.42
C ASP A 35 34.97 -10.74 -4.85
N LEU A 36 35.31 -9.91 -5.84
CA LEU A 36 35.35 -10.31 -7.25
C LEU A 36 36.65 -10.96 -7.70
N LEU A 37 37.77 -10.63 -7.04
CA LEU A 37 39.08 -11.12 -7.43
C LEU A 37 39.64 -12.18 -6.45
N GLY A 38 38.95 -12.41 -5.33
CA GLY A 38 39.30 -13.39 -4.31
C GLY A 38 38.84 -14.81 -4.61
N ALA A 39 39.03 -15.72 -3.63
CA ALA A 39 38.71 -17.13 -3.75
C ALA A 39 37.25 -17.48 -4.01
N GLY A 40 36.32 -16.55 -3.68
CA GLY A 40 34.86 -16.69 -3.92
C GLY A 40 34.37 -16.22 -5.27
N ARG A 41 35.27 -15.87 -6.20
CA ARG A 41 34.91 -15.24 -7.50
C ARG A 41 33.80 -15.94 -8.26
N GLN A 42 33.82 -17.26 -8.35
CA GLN A 42 32.83 -18.01 -9.13
C GLN A 42 31.39 -17.90 -8.55
N ASP A 43 31.27 -17.92 -7.22
CA ASP A 43 29.99 -17.81 -6.57
C ASP A 43 29.47 -16.36 -6.61
N MET A 44 30.36 -15.40 -6.46
CA MET A 44 30.04 -13.98 -6.63
C MET A 44 29.66 -13.66 -8.06
N GLU A 45 30.32 -14.20 -9.07
CA GLU A 45 29.93 -14.02 -10.47
C GLU A 45 28.53 -14.56 -10.77
N LYS A 46 28.15 -15.72 -10.17
CA LYS A 46 26.81 -16.28 -10.31
C LYS A 46 25.73 -15.38 -9.65
N GLN A 47 26.01 -14.86 -8.46
CA GLN A 47 25.10 -13.96 -7.75
C GLN A 47 25.00 -12.60 -8.44
N ALA A 48 26.14 -12.02 -8.84
CA ALA A 48 26.21 -10.77 -9.57
C ALA A 48 25.54 -10.84 -10.95
N ARG A 49 25.52 -12.01 -11.59
CA ARG A 49 24.86 -12.19 -12.89
C ARG A 49 23.36 -11.87 -12.82
N ARG A 50 22.66 -12.32 -11.76
CA ARG A 50 21.22 -12.02 -11.59
C ARG A 50 21.00 -10.52 -11.41
N LEU A 51 21.77 -9.89 -10.52
CA LEU A 51 21.68 -8.45 -10.31
C LEU A 51 21.97 -7.65 -11.57
N ARG A 52 23.03 -8.07 -12.32
CA ARG A 52 23.39 -7.43 -13.59
C ARG A 52 22.27 -7.52 -14.62
N VAL A 53 21.59 -8.67 -14.73
CA VAL A 53 20.46 -8.83 -15.65
C VAL A 53 19.38 -7.83 -15.31
N ILE A 54 18.98 -7.73 -14.03
CA ILE A 54 17.96 -6.80 -13.58
C ILE A 54 18.38 -5.35 -13.86
N ILE A 55 19.60 -4.96 -13.48
CA ILE A 55 20.11 -3.61 -13.70
C ILE A 55 20.16 -3.27 -15.20
N ASN A 56 20.63 -4.22 -16.02
CA ASN A 56 20.69 -4.00 -17.46
C ASN A 56 19.29 -3.87 -18.08
N GLU A 57 18.29 -4.62 -17.60
CA GLU A 57 16.91 -4.49 -18.04
C GLU A 57 16.40 -3.05 -17.82
N PHE A 58 16.67 -2.48 -16.64
CA PHE A 58 16.34 -1.07 -16.35
C PHE A 58 17.14 -0.07 -17.21
N LEU A 59 18.44 -0.28 -17.35
CA LEU A 59 19.31 0.66 -18.07
C LEU A 59 19.21 0.56 -19.60
N THR A 60 18.60 -0.51 -20.12
CA THR A 60 18.39 -0.68 -21.57
C THR A 60 17.16 0.09 -22.04
N ASP A 61 16.18 0.31 -21.19
CA ASP A 61 15.02 1.12 -21.53
C ASP A 61 15.38 2.61 -21.48
N PRO A 62 15.24 3.34 -22.60
CA PRO A 62 15.64 4.76 -22.67
C PRO A 62 14.86 5.64 -21.69
N LEU A 63 13.55 5.39 -21.52
CA LEU A 63 12.69 6.22 -20.67
C LEU A 63 13.07 6.07 -19.20
N ILE A 64 13.30 4.83 -18.75
CA ILE A 64 13.72 4.58 -17.37
C ILE A 64 15.14 5.12 -17.12
N LYS A 65 16.04 4.91 -18.07
CA LYS A 65 17.39 5.45 -18.00
C LYS A 65 17.41 6.97 -17.91
N ASP A 66 16.59 7.64 -18.69
CA ASP A 66 16.48 9.11 -18.68
C ASP A 66 15.96 9.63 -17.33
N VAL A 67 15.08 8.90 -16.66
CA VAL A 67 14.60 9.29 -15.34
C VAL A 67 15.62 8.97 -14.23
N LEU A 68 16.22 7.75 -14.23
CA LEU A 68 17.11 7.31 -13.15
C LEU A 68 18.53 7.87 -13.25
N CYS A 69 19.00 8.17 -14.47
CA CYS A 69 20.37 8.59 -14.74
C CYS A 69 20.46 10.04 -15.24
N ALA A 70 19.38 10.82 -15.14
CA ALA A 70 19.41 12.24 -15.48
C ALA A 70 20.43 13.00 -14.61
N PRO A 71 21.08 14.04 -15.14
CA PRO A 71 21.96 14.91 -14.35
C PRO A 71 21.24 15.58 -13.16
N GLU A 72 19.96 15.89 -13.36
CA GLU A 72 19.05 16.43 -12.35
C GLU A 72 17.92 15.42 -12.13
N THR A 73 17.87 14.83 -10.96
CA THR A 73 16.81 13.91 -10.54
C THR A 73 15.83 14.60 -9.61
N VAL A 74 14.65 13.99 -9.42
CA VAL A 74 13.66 14.48 -8.46
C VAL A 74 14.24 14.35 -7.05
N ASP A 75 14.36 15.47 -6.35
CA ASP A 75 14.74 15.51 -4.94
C ASP A 75 13.49 15.32 -4.07
N ILE A 76 13.27 14.09 -3.64
CA ILE A 76 12.09 13.70 -2.87
C ILE A 76 12.08 14.38 -1.49
N ASP A 77 13.25 14.57 -0.87
CA ASP A 77 13.36 15.25 0.43
C ASP A 77 12.86 16.71 0.29
N LYS A 78 13.28 17.39 -0.76
CA LYS A 78 12.81 18.75 -1.09
C LYS A 78 11.31 18.79 -1.40
N CYS A 79 10.80 17.83 -2.16
CA CYS A 79 9.37 17.72 -2.45
C CYS A 79 8.54 17.62 -1.17
N LEU A 80 9.00 16.84 -0.19
CA LEU A 80 8.34 16.67 1.10
C LEU A 80 8.39 17.95 1.96
N GLU A 81 9.51 18.67 1.96
CA GLU A 81 9.70 19.90 2.74
C GLU A 81 8.92 21.07 2.18
N GLU A 82 8.95 21.26 0.86
CA GLU A 82 8.29 22.36 0.17
C GLU A 82 6.79 22.10 -0.08
N GLY A 83 6.32 20.86 0.05
CA GLY A 83 4.94 20.45 -0.23
C GLY A 83 4.64 20.45 -1.74
N GLN A 84 5.60 20.04 -2.55
CA GLN A 84 5.44 19.94 -4.00
C GLN A 84 4.51 18.77 -4.37
N ILE A 85 3.78 18.94 -5.47
CA ILE A 85 2.97 17.88 -6.08
C ILE A 85 3.85 17.09 -7.03
N THR A 86 4.04 15.81 -6.76
CA THR A 86 4.79 14.88 -7.60
C THR A 86 3.84 13.83 -8.16
N VAL A 87 3.80 13.69 -9.47
CA VAL A 87 3.03 12.64 -10.16
C VAL A 87 3.99 11.64 -10.76
N VAL A 88 3.84 10.37 -10.40
CA VAL A 88 4.68 9.28 -10.90
C VAL A 88 3.83 8.35 -11.75
N ASN A 89 4.12 8.32 -13.05
CA ASN A 89 3.59 7.30 -13.95
C ASN A 89 4.65 6.21 -14.12
N TYR A 90 4.39 5.01 -13.62
CA TYR A 90 5.32 3.89 -13.75
C TYR A 90 5.10 3.06 -15.03
N ALA A 91 4.33 3.60 -15.97
CA ALA A 91 4.28 3.17 -17.38
C ALA A 91 4.08 1.66 -17.57
N LEU A 92 2.90 1.14 -17.19
CA LEU A 92 2.58 -0.30 -17.33
C LEU A 92 2.73 -0.84 -18.76
N GLU A 93 2.64 0.04 -19.77
CA GLU A 93 2.87 -0.26 -21.17
C GLU A 93 4.30 -0.73 -21.49
N LEU A 94 5.28 -0.43 -20.64
CA LEU A 94 6.65 -0.93 -20.79
C LEU A 94 6.82 -2.40 -20.36
N GLY A 95 5.74 -3.00 -19.89
CA GLY A 95 5.73 -4.35 -19.35
C GLY A 95 5.72 -4.39 -17.82
N VAL A 96 4.93 -5.32 -17.28
CA VAL A 96 4.63 -5.40 -15.84
C VAL A 96 5.90 -5.51 -14.98
N SER A 97 6.90 -6.27 -15.40
CA SER A 97 8.15 -6.46 -14.63
C SER A 97 8.91 -5.15 -14.46
N LEU A 98 9.13 -4.43 -15.57
CA LEU A 98 9.89 -3.20 -15.59
C LEU A 98 9.16 -2.07 -14.87
N ALA A 99 7.86 -1.92 -15.15
CA ALA A 99 6.99 -0.95 -14.50
C ALA A 99 6.92 -1.16 -12.98
N THR A 100 6.71 -2.42 -12.53
CA THR A 100 6.69 -2.77 -11.11
C THR A 100 8.03 -2.45 -10.44
N GLY A 101 9.14 -2.79 -11.08
CA GLY A 101 10.47 -2.50 -10.55
C GLY A 101 10.73 -1.01 -10.40
N PHE A 102 10.38 -0.20 -11.39
CA PHE A 102 10.49 1.25 -11.33
C PHE A 102 9.60 1.85 -10.24
N GLY A 103 8.32 1.43 -10.17
CA GLY A 103 7.40 1.86 -9.14
C GLY A 103 7.87 1.50 -7.72
N LEU A 104 8.40 0.29 -7.52
CA LEU A 104 9.00 -0.13 -6.25
C LEU A 104 10.23 0.71 -5.89
N PHE A 105 11.09 1.01 -6.85
CA PHE A 105 12.25 1.85 -6.62
C PHE A 105 11.83 3.25 -6.12
N PHE A 106 10.84 3.85 -6.76
CA PHE A 106 10.29 5.13 -6.31
C PHE A 106 9.66 5.02 -4.91
N CYS A 107 8.80 4.03 -4.66
CA CYS A 107 8.17 3.83 -3.35
C CYS A 107 9.18 3.66 -2.23
N LEU A 108 10.24 2.87 -2.44
CA LEU A 108 11.30 2.68 -1.45
C LEU A 108 12.10 3.95 -1.22
N SER A 109 12.40 4.71 -2.28
CA SER A 109 13.07 6.00 -2.18
C SER A 109 12.22 7.02 -1.41
N PHE A 110 10.92 7.06 -1.68
CA PHE A 110 9.96 7.88 -0.95
C PHE A 110 9.88 7.50 0.54
N ASN A 111 9.78 6.20 0.85
CA ASN A 111 9.77 5.71 2.23
C ASN A 111 11.01 6.16 2.99
N GLN A 112 12.18 6.04 2.38
CA GLN A 112 13.43 6.49 2.98
C GLN A 112 13.48 8.01 3.19
N ALA A 113 12.97 8.78 2.25
CA ALA A 113 12.85 10.23 2.39
C ALA A 113 11.91 10.62 3.53
N VAL A 114 10.76 9.95 3.66
CA VAL A 114 9.83 10.18 4.78
C VAL A 114 10.50 9.92 6.12
N LEU A 115 11.23 8.81 6.26
CA LEU A 115 11.92 8.45 7.51
C LEU A 115 13.06 9.41 7.86
N ARG A 116 13.65 10.08 6.87
CA ARG A 116 14.69 11.11 7.07
C ARG A 116 14.13 12.51 7.33
N ARG A 117 12.79 12.73 7.22
CA ARG A 117 12.20 14.06 7.38
C ARG A 117 12.64 14.72 8.69
N PRO A 118 13.20 15.93 8.64
CA PRO A 118 13.61 16.67 9.83
C PRO A 118 12.40 17.12 10.66
N GLY A 119 12.67 17.60 11.86
CA GLY A 119 11.65 18.15 12.74
C GLY A 119 10.89 17.09 13.54
N ASN A 120 9.80 17.52 14.15
CA ASN A 120 8.90 16.68 14.94
C ASN A 120 7.49 16.69 14.38
N GLU A 121 6.56 15.99 15.02
CA GLU A 121 5.18 15.90 14.59
C GLU A 121 4.51 17.28 14.45
N ASP A 122 4.83 18.26 15.31
CA ASP A 122 4.20 19.58 15.27
C ASP A 122 4.76 20.48 14.18
N SER A 123 6.03 20.32 13.82
CA SER A 123 6.72 21.19 12.85
C SER A 123 6.61 20.71 11.40
N ARG A 124 6.29 19.43 11.18
CA ARG A 124 6.19 18.88 9.84
C ARG A 124 4.90 19.31 9.14
N ARG A 125 4.97 19.57 7.85
CA ARG A 125 3.79 19.77 7.01
C ARG A 125 3.12 18.45 6.68
N TYR A 126 1.80 18.44 6.52
CA TYR A 126 1.09 17.29 5.97
C TYR A 126 1.52 17.04 4.53
N HIS A 127 1.71 15.78 4.20
CA HIS A 127 1.92 15.31 2.84
C HIS A 127 0.96 14.16 2.56
N PHE A 128 0.37 14.15 1.37
CA PHE A 128 -0.61 13.15 0.97
C PHE A 128 0.01 12.26 -0.10
N TYR A 129 0.06 10.97 0.17
CA TYR A 129 0.59 9.97 -0.74
C TYR A 129 -0.53 9.05 -1.21
N TYR A 130 -0.85 9.13 -2.50
CA TYR A 130 -1.85 8.30 -3.14
C TYR A 130 -1.15 7.22 -3.97
N CYS A 131 -1.55 5.97 -3.80
CA CYS A 131 -1.00 4.84 -4.53
C CYS A 131 -2.15 4.03 -5.14
N ASP A 132 -2.31 4.16 -6.45
CA ASP A 132 -3.24 3.32 -7.21
C ASP A 132 -2.61 1.97 -7.53
N GLU A 133 -3.42 0.94 -7.69
CA GLU A 133 -2.99 -0.45 -7.91
C GLU A 133 -1.91 -0.90 -6.89
N PHE A 134 -2.07 -0.50 -5.64
CA PHE A 134 -1.13 -0.77 -4.55
C PHE A 134 -0.63 -2.23 -4.49
N PRO A 135 -1.47 -3.28 -4.74
CA PRO A 135 -1.02 -4.67 -4.71
C PRO A 135 0.11 -5.02 -5.68
N VAL A 136 0.32 -4.22 -6.73
CA VAL A 136 1.43 -4.39 -7.69
C VAL A 136 2.76 -3.98 -7.08
N LEU A 137 2.73 -3.00 -6.17
CA LEU A 137 3.90 -2.39 -5.55
C LEU A 137 4.20 -2.91 -4.14
N MET A 138 3.49 -3.96 -3.69
CA MET A 138 3.67 -4.48 -2.33
C MET A 138 5.04 -5.08 -2.11
N HIS A 139 5.70 -4.58 -1.08
CA HIS A 139 6.99 -5.06 -0.57
C HIS A 139 6.98 -5.05 0.96
N ARG A 140 7.82 -5.87 1.61
CA ARG A 140 7.84 -6.01 3.06
C ARG A 140 8.02 -4.68 3.80
N ASP A 141 8.86 -3.79 3.29
CA ASP A 141 9.15 -2.51 3.92
C ASP A 141 7.97 -1.52 3.84
N MET A 142 6.91 -1.85 3.07
CA MET A 142 5.67 -1.07 3.04
C MET A 142 4.90 -1.12 4.37
N GLU A 143 5.22 -2.06 5.28
CA GLU A 143 4.69 -2.05 6.64
C GLU A 143 4.90 -0.71 7.33
N GLN A 144 6.05 -0.08 7.11
CA GLN A 144 6.42 1.21 7.70
C GLN A 144 5.45 2.34 7.32
N ILE A 145 4.86 2.27 6.14
CA ILE A 145 3.84 3.24 5.68
C ILE A 145 2.66 3.27 6.65
N PHE A 146 2.16 2.10 7.01
CA PHE A 146 0.96 1.96 7.83
C PHE A 146 1.22 2.14 9.33
N THR A 147 2.45 1.92 9.78
CA THR A 147 2.81 1.94 11.21
C THR A 147 3.50 3.23 11.64
N LEU A 148 4.30 3.86 10.77
CA LEU A 148 5.17 4.97 11.14
C LEU A 148 4.82 6.31 10.47
N PHE A 149 4.22 6.32 9.29
CA PHE A 149 4.05 7.53 8.49
C PHE A 149 3.21 8.62 9.17
N ARG A 150 2.30 8.23 10.05
CA ARG A 150 1.50 9.17 10.84
C ARG A 150 2.37 10.18 11.60
N GLN A 151 3.40 9.73 12.30
CA GLN A 151 4.30 10.61 13.07
C GLN A 151 5.14 11.53 12.17
N TYR A 152 5.27 11.19 10.89
CA TYR A 152 5.95 12.01 9.88
C TYR A 152 4.99 12.93 9.12
N LYS A 153 3.71 13.03 9.54
CA LYS A 153 2.65 13.80 8.87
C LYS A 153 2.46 13.41 7.39
N VAL A 154 2.59 12.13 7.10
CA VAL A 154 2.26 11.58 5.78
C VAL A 154 0.99 10.76 5.88
N CYS A 155 -0.03 11.19 5.13
CA CYS A 155 -1.29 10.49 4.98
C CYS A 155 -1.20 9.59 3.75
N PHE A 156 -1.36 8.28 3.94
CA PHE A 156 -1.29 7.32 2.85
C PHE A 156 -2.69 6.84 2.46
N THR A 157 -2.99 6.92 1.17
CA THR A 157 -4.20 6.37 0.58
C THR A 157 -3.83 5.36 -0.48
N CYS A 158 -4.25 4.11 -0.32
CA CYS A 158 -4.04 3.08 -1.33
C CYS A 158 -5.37 2.62 -1.94
N ALA A 159 -5.36 2.40 -3.26
CA ALA A 159 -6.46 1.81 -3.97
C ALA A 159 -6.10 0.41 -4.48
N PHE A 160 -7.09 -0.48 -4.47
CA PHE A 160 -6.98 -1.84 -4.98
C PHE A 160 -8.38 -2.40 -5.28
N GLN A 161 -8.44 -3.46 -6.05
CA GLN A 161 -9.72 -4.01 -6.52
C GLN A 161 -10.32 -5.00 -5.52
N THR A 162 -9.49 -5.86 -4.91
CA THR A 162 -9.96 -6.90 -3.99
C THR A 162 -8.86 -7.30 -2.99
N PHE A 163 -9.26 -7.68 -1.80
CA PHE A 163 -8.33 -8.22 -0.80
C PHE A 163 -7.69 -9.56 -1.19
N SER A 164 -8.26 -10.30 -2.13
CA SER A 164 -7.63 -11.53 -2.64
C SER A 164 -6.33 -11.25 -3.41
N GLN A 165 -6.11 -10.04 -3.90
CA GLN A 165 -4.81 -9.63 -4.48
C GLN A 165 -3.66 -9.69 -3.46
N PHE A 166 -3.97 -9.65 -2.15
CA PHE A 166 -2.99 -9.78 -1.07
C PHE A 166 -2.67 -11.23 -0.68
N ASP A 167 -3.38 -12.20 -1.23
CA ASP A 167 -3.19 -13.61 -0.84
C ASP A 167 -2.12 -14.35 -1.66
N ARG A 168 -1.28 -13.62 -2.40
CA ARG A 168 -0.27 -14.16 -3.33
C ARG A 168 0.90 -14.88 -2.64
N ASN A 169 1.35 -14.35 -1.51
CA ASN A 169 2.47 -14.89 -0.74
C ASN A 169 2.40 -14.44 0.73
N ASP A 170 3.31 -14.94 1.56
CA ASP A 170 3.28 -14.66 3.01
C ASP A 170 3.53 -13.18 3.34
N VAL A 171 4.33 -12.47 2.54
CA VAL A 171 4.59 -11.03 2.75
C VAL A 171 3.33 -10.23 2.50
N THR A 172 2.63 -10.50 1.40
CA THR A 172 1.40 -9.78 1.05
C THR A 172 0.26 -10.10 2.00
N LYS A 173 0.14 -11.37 2.46
CA LYS A 173 -0.81 -11.76 3.52
C LYS A 173 -0.54 -11.05 4.84
N PHE A 174 0.74 -10.88 5.19
CA PHE A 174 1.12 -10.12 6.35
C PHE A 174 0.70 -8.65 6.21
N LEU A 175 0.99 -8.01 5.06
CA LEU A 175 0.60 -6.63 4.79
C LEU A 175 -0.93 -6.44 4.82
N LYS A 176 -1.72 -7.41 4.33
CA LYS A 176 -3.19 -7.38 4.46
C LYS A 176 -3.62 -7.22 5.93
N LYS A 177 -3.01 -7.98 6.84
CA LYS A 177 -3.30 -7.87 8.28
C LYS A 177 -2.89 -6.52 8.85
N VAL A 178 -1.72 -6.01 8.45
CA VAL A 178 -1.23 -4.68 8.87
C VAL A 178 -2.19 -3.58 8.41
N ILE A 179 -2.65 -3.63 7.16
CA ILE A 179 -3.61 -2.67 6.59
C ILE A 179 -4.90 -2.70 7.41
N LEU A 180 -5.51 -3.87 7.58
CA LEU A 180 -6.76 -4.01 8.31
C LEU A 180 -6.68 -3.55 9.77
N SER A 181 -5.49 -3.61 10.38
CA SER A 181 -5.27 -3.21 11.78
C SER A 181 -4.94 -1.72 11.95
N ASN A 182 -4.42 -1.04 10.91
CA ASN A 182 -3.87 0.31 11.03
C ASN A 182 -4.60 1.36 10.18
N VAL A 183 -5.33 0.93 9.14
CA VAL A 183 -6.10 1.85 8.31
C VAL A 183 -7.45 2.10 8.96
N GLY A 184 -7.70 3.36 9.32
CA GLY A 184 -8.94 3.75 10.00
C GLY A 184 -10.07 4.17 9.05
N HIS A 185 -9.75 4.44 7.79
CA HIS A 185 -10.75 4.88 6.81
C HIS A 185 -10.79 3.92 5.64
N HIS A 186 -11.99 3.40 5.35
CA HIS A 186 -12.23 2.55 4.19
C HIS A 186 -13.35 3.15 3.34
N ILE A 187 -13.13 3.25 2.04
CA ILE A 187 -14.11 3.66 1.05
C ILE A 187 -14.37 2.45 0.17
N VAL A 188 -15.53 1.84 0.30
CA VAL A 188 -15.87 0.57 -0.32
C VAL A 188 -16.91 0.79 -1.40
N TYR A 189 -16.52 0.49 -2.63
CA TYR A 189 -17.41 0.51 -3.79
C TYR A 189 -18.30 -0.73 -3.84
N GLY A 190 -19.33 -0.70 -4.68
CA GLY A 190 -20.14 -1.88 -4.97
C GLY A 190 -19.35 -3.04 -5.58
N ASN A 191 -20.02 -4.16 -5.77
CA ASN A 191 -19.45 -5.37 -6.37
C ASN A 191 -18.32 -6.05 -5.56
N CYS A 192 -18.37 -5.95 -4.21
CA CYS A 192 -17.45 -6.65 -3.31
C CYS A 192 -17.55 -8.17 -3.45
N ALA A 193 -16.44 -8.87 -3.22
CA ALA A 193 -16.43 -10.33 -3.07
C ALA A 193 -17.17 -10.76 -1.78
N PRO A 194 -17.73 -11.99 -1.73
CA PRO A 194 -18.44 -12.47 -0.52
C PRO A 194 -17.60 -12.37 0.77
N GLU A 195 -16.33 -12.72 0.70
CA GLU A 195 -15.40 -12.67 1.83
C GLU A 195 -15.16 -11.24 2.30
N GLU A 196 -15.23 -10.27 1.40
CA GLU A 196 -15.11 -8.85 1.72
C GLU A 196 -16.38 -8.32 2.37
N MET A 197 -17.55 -8.78 1.97
CA MET A 197 -18.80 -8.43 2.63
C MET A 197 -18.79 -8.87 4.10
N GLU A 198 -18.43 -10.13 4.36
CA GLU A 198 -18.31 -10.66 5.73
C GLU A 198 -17.28 -9.86 6.55
N LEU A 199 -16.15 -9.49 5.96
CA LEU A 199 -15.13 -8.70 6.61
C LEU A 199 -15.68 -7.32 7.03
N TYR A 200 -16.38 -6.63 6.14
CA TYR A 200 -16.90 -5.30 6.43
C TYR A 200 -18.11 -5.33 7.37
N GLU A 201 -18.94 -6.36 7.32
CA GLU A 201 -19.97 -6.60 8.35
C GLU A 201 -19.37 -6.81 9.75
N GLN A 202 -18.26 -7.55 9.85
CA GLN A 202 -17.54 -7.72 11.11
C GLN A 202 -16.87 -6.43 11.58
N LEU A 203 -16.29 -5.63 10.68
CA LEU A 203 -15.70 -4.32 11.01
C LEU A 203 -16.74 -3.30 11.48
N ALA A 204 -17.93 -3.31 10.88
CA ALA A 204 -19.05 -2.45 11.27
C ALA A 204 -19.61 -2.81 12.64
N GLY A 205 -19.51 -4.10 13.01
CA GLY A 205 -20.10 -4.58 14.24
C GLY A 205 -21.62 -4.80 14.14
N LYS A 206 -22.28 -4.84 15.29
CA LYS A 206 -23.72 -5.08 15.39
C LYS A 206 -24.43 -3.98 16.16
N GLU A 207 -25.57 -3.60 15.69
CA GLU A 207 -26.47 -2.66 16.34
C GLU A 207 -27.64 -3.37 17.00
N LEU A 208 -28.14 -2.78 18.09
CA LEU A 208 -29.28 -3.29 18.81
C LEU A 208 -30.57 -2.74 18.19
N HIS A 209 -31.35 -3.60 17.59
CA HIS A 209 -32.67 -3.29 17.07
C HIS A 209 -33.76 -3.88 17.94
N PHE A 210 -34.89 -3.19 18.05
CA PHE A 210 -36.07 -3.69 18.73
C PHE A 210 -37.12 -4.10 17.70
N VAL A 211 -37.34 -5.41 17.57
CA VAL A 211 -38.36 -5.94 16.65
C VAL A 211 -39.68 -6.00 17.36
N GLU A 212 -40.68 -5.31 16.82
CA GLU A 212 -42.06 -5.42 17.30
C GLU A 212 -42.72 -6.69 16.77
N GLN A 213 -43.02 -7.59 17.67
CA GLN A 213 -43.88 -8.76 17.38
C GLN A 213 -45.29 -8.45 17.78
N LYS A 214 -46.21 -8.35 16.82
CA LYS A 214 -47.61 -8.17 17.02
C LYS A 214 -48.31 -9.55 16.96
N THR A 215 -48.78 -10.03 18.07
CA THR A 215 -49.55 -11.29 18.12
C THR A 215 -51.02 -10.91 18.22
N VAL A 216 -51.78 -11.31 17.22
CA VAL A 216 -53.26 -11.19 17.22
C VAL A 216 -53.83 -12.58 17.57
N SER A 217 -54.38 -12.75 18.75
CA SER A 217 -55.12 -13.99 19.10
C SER A 217 -56.59 -13.76 18.89
N GLU A 218 -57.17 -14.52 17.96
CA GLU A 218 -58.63 -14.65 17.80
C GLU A 218 -59.11 -15.88 18.53
N ASN A 219 -59.98 -15.71 19.54
CA ASN A 219 -60.62 -16.83 20.18
C ASN A 219 -61.79 -17.30 19.26
N ALA A 220 -61.60 -18.48 18.67
CA ALA A 220 -62.58 -19.14 17.81
C ALA A 220 -63.68 -19.85 18.61
N ILE A 221 -64.35 -19.15 19.54
CA ILE A 221 -65.55 -19.66 20.19
C ILE A 221 -66.71 -18.74 19.82
N SER A 222 -67.69 -19.33 19.17
CA SER A 222 -68.92 -18.72 18.67
C SER A 222 -69.76 -18.12 19.80
N LEU A 223 -69.47 -16.87 20.17
CA LEU A 223 -70.38 -16.01 20.93
C LEU A 223 -70.21 -14.57 20.46
N PRO A 224 -71.24 -13.73 20.51
CA PRO A 224 -71.26 -12.45 19.81
C PRO A 224 -70.38 -11.33 20.40
N ASP A 225 -69.42 -11.68 21.25
CA ASP A 225 -68.45 -10.74 21.80
C ASP A 225 -67.02 -11.22 21.50
N THR A 226 -66.56 -10.97 20.28
CA THR A 226 -65.17 -11.26 19.85
C THR A 226 -64.24 -10.24 20.46
N SER A 227 -63.70 -10.49 21.63
CA SER A 227 -62.59 -9.74 22.18
C SER A 227 -61.30 -10.10 21.43
N ARG A 228 -60.82 -9.22 20.59
CA ARG A 228 -59.49 -9.31 19.97
C ARG A 228 -58.46 -8.82 20.99
N SER A 229 -57.58 -9.66 21.38
CA SER A 229 -56.40 -9.29 22.20
C SER A 229 -55.20 -8.99 21.32
N PHE A 230 -54.71 -7.76 21.44
CA PHE A 230 -53.46 -7.35 20.80
C PHE A 230 -52.34 -7.33 21.81
N SER A 231 -51.33 -8.12 21.57
CA SER A 231 -50.10 -8.10 22.37
C SER A 231 -48.93 -7.65 21.49
N THR A 232 -48.27 -6.57 21.91
CA THR A 232 -47.05 -6.07 21.25
C THR A 232 -45.88 -6.43 22.17
N ARG A 233 -44.95 -7.23 21.67
CA ARG A 233 -43.73 -7.57 22.37
C ARG A 233 -42.55 -6.96 21.61
N LEU A 234 -41.74 -6.17 22.32
CA LEU A 234 -40.44 -5.66 21.81
C LEU A 234 -39.39 -6.71 22.19
N THR A 235 -38.78 -7.31 21.18
CA THR A 235 -37.68 -8.26 21.37
C THR A 235 -36.39 -7.59 20.88
N PRO A 236 -35.36 -7.47 21.74
CA PRO A 236 -34.05 -6.94 21.31
C PRO A 236 -33.40 -7.96 20.40
N THR A 237 -32.94 -7.52 19.23
CA THR A 237 -32.23 -8.33 18.24
C THR A 237 -30.98 -7.58 17.82
N TYR A 238 -29.84 -8.28 17.72
CA TYR A 238 -28.61 -7.70 17.21
C TYR A 238 -28.53 -7.97 15.70
N GLU A 239 -28.51 -6.90 14.92
CA GLU A 239 -28.35 -6.96 13.47
C GLU A 239 -27.00 -6.35 13.08
N ASN A 240 -26.42 -6.73 11.92
CA ASN A 240 -25.21 -6.11 11.45
C ASN A 240 -25.46 -4.63 11.15
N ALA A 241 -24.56 -3.74 11.59
CA ALA A 241 -24.68 -2.32 11.36
C ALA A 241 -24.61 -1.96 9.86
N VAL A 242 -24.02 -2.84 9.05
CA VAL A 242 -23.98 -2.76 7.59
C VAL A 242 -24.47 -4.07 6.99
N ASP A 243 -25.29 -3.95 5.96
CA ASP A 243 -25.80 -5.08 5.17
C ASP A 243 -24.87 -5.30 3.96
N GLY A 244 -24.13 -6.42 3.97
CA GLY A 244 -23.19 -6.78 2.90
C GLY A 244 -23.85 -6.91 1.53
N TYR A 245 -25.12 -7.36 1.49
CA TYR A 245 -25.89 -7.39 0.25
C TYR A 245 -26.13 -5.99 -0.33
N LYS A 246 -26.50 -5.03 0.52
CA LYS A 246 -26.65 -3.63 0.09
C LYS A 246 -25.34 -3.01 -0.35
N MET A 247 -24.25 -3.30 0.36
CA MET A 247 -22.91 -2.87 -0.07
C MET A 247 -22.55 -3.37 -1.46
N ARG A 248 -22.78 -4.66 -1.73
CA ARG A 248 -22.47 -5.27 -3.02
C ARG A 248 -23.28 -4.67 -4.18
N ASN A 249 -24.54 -4.36 -3.94
CA ASN A 249 -25.49 -3.93 -4.96
C ASN A 249 -25.59 -2.40 -5.08
N LYS A 250 -24.56 -1.66 -4.70
CA LYS A 250 -24.51 -0.22 -4.88
C LYS A 250 -24.43 0.17 -6.36
N ASP A 251 -25.05 1.28 -6.68
CA ASP A 251 -24.97 1.87 -8.01
C ASP A 251 -23.58 2.45 -8.30
N PHE A 252 -23.35 2.81 -9.56
CA PHE A 252 -22.12 3.45 -9.99
C PHE A 252 -21.83 4.72 -9.17
N GLN A 253 -20.61 4.87 -8.68
CA GLN A 253 -20.14 5.95 -7.80
C GLN A 253 -20.73 5.94 -6.38
N GLU A 254 -21.58 5.00 -6.03
CA GLU A 254 -22.00 4.85 -4.63
C GLU A 254 -21.00 4.04 -3.85
N VAL A 255 -20.78 4.45 -2.61
CA VAL A 255 -19.78 3.85 -1.70
C VAL A 255 -20.35 3.70 -0.31
N THR A 256 -19.81 2.75 0.46
CA THR A 256 -19.94 2.73 1.92
C THR A 256 -18.63 3.22 2.52
N VAL A 257 -18.72 4.16 3.43
CA VAL A 257 -17.55 4.77 4.10
C VAL A 257 -17.52 4.31 5.54
N PHE A 258 -16.38 3.72 5.92
CA PHE A 258 -16.01 3.44 7.31
C PHE A 258 -15.00 4.49 7.74
N GLY A 259 -15.09 4.99 8.94
CA GLY A 259 -14.22 6.06 9.39
C GLY A 259 -13.92 6.03 10.88
N ILE A 260 -12.87 6.77 11.25
CA ILE A 260 -12.50 7.05 12.63
C ILE A 260 -12.44 8.56 12.79
N ASN A 261 -13.06 9.07 13.85
CA ASN A 261 -12.98 10.47 14.23
C ASN A 261 -12.42 10.58 15.66
N ASN A 262 -11.26 11.24 15.79
CA ASN A 262 -10.55 11.41 17.07
C ASN A 262 -10.26 10.09 17.84
N GLY A 263 -10.14 8.98 17.12
CA GLY A 263 -9.88 7.66 17.71
C GLY A 263 -11.14 6.81 17.90
N ASP A 264 -12.33 7.39 17.78
CA ASP A 264 -13.61 6.68 17.89
C ASP A 264 -14.09 6.25 16.50
N HIS A 265 -14.63 5.05 16.40
CA HIS A 265 -15.29 4.58 15.19
C HIS A 265 -16.56 5.38 14.94
N VAL A 266 -16.71 5.82 13.69
CA VAL A 266 -17.94 6.47 13.21
C VAL A 266 -18.81 5.39 12.59
N ASP A 267 -20.13 5.48 12.82
CA ASP A 267 -21.08 4.58 12.17
C ASP A 267 -20.89 4.63 10.65
N PRO A 268 -20.83 3.49 9.98
CA PRO A 268 -20.68 3.44 8.54
C PRO A 268 -21.83 4.17 7.83
N PHE A 269 -21.51 4.91 6.80
CA PHE A 269 -22.50 5.66 6.03
C PHE A 269 -22.30 5.51 4.54
N ASP A 270 -23.41 5.67 3.82
CA ASP A 270 -23.40 5.64 2.37
C ASP A 270 -23.15 7.03 1.79
N GLY A 271 -22.32 7.08 0.76
CA GLY A 271 -21.95 8.29 0.04
C GLY A 271 -22.00 8.10 -1.47
N LYS A 272 -22.04 9.22 -2.17
CA LYS A 272 -21.91 9.24 -3.63
C LYS A 272 -20.76 10.14 -4.02
N LEU A 273 -19.85 9.58 -4.81
CA LEU A 273 -18.71 10.32 -5.34
C LEU A 273 -19.14 11.01 -6.64
N SER A 274 -18.76 12.28 -6.80
CA SER A 274 -18.91 13.04 -8.04
C SER A 274 -17.53 13.35 -8.61
N PHE A 275 -17.35 13.11 -9.89
CA PHE A 275 -16.15 13.47 -10.64
C PHE A 275 -16.43 14.67 -11.50
#